data_700c10f52014c96033ad6a2820510a94
#
_entry.id   700c10f52014c96033ad6a2820510a94
#
_cell.length_a   1.000
_cell.length_b   1.000
_cell.length_c   1.000
_cell.angle_alpha   90.00
_cell.angle_beta   90.00
_cell.angle_gamma   90.00
#
_symmetry.space_group_name_H-M   'P 1'
#
loop_
_entity.id
_entity.type
_entity.pdbx_description
1 polymer ?
#
loop_
_entity_poly.entity_id
_entity_poly.type
_entity_poly.pdbx_seq_one_letter_code
_entity_poly.pdbx_strand_id
1 'polypeptide(L)'
;MSQNKSLQSKMPLAMGLAFVAFTTQFGGGFASGAQIYQYFINYGIWCLILPAVTQGLYALFFWYGMRYAYKHKTYDYRSFSDSLYGKTKPVMSNFYEICYLIMIGTASAAAFATGGSTLQTLFGIPYWLCTVIIAVFIFVIALFGTNVVRKCASTLSVLIIIGLVLVLVPNIIAQWGDITASIHTMSSGEMTVLSSESGAFGPALYSAVLYFFFQLASVSVMYQHMEDVTDEKQINKAAIWMFVCNFCAMELSILGLLAIAYVSELASASVPMLVLVQNGVGSGILTPIISLLIILGAISTAVNMISGIVTRCVNAVERRMDSPEKKSQGHLGRNAIFTAIFTFLAFAIAQFGLMTVVKKGYAYLGYAAFITLFVPFVVHAVATKGKEI
;
A
#
# COMPACT_ATOMS: atom_id res chain seq x y z
N MET A 1 3.52 33.15 -10.98
CA MET A 1 3.78 31.73 -10.59
C MET A 1 4.69 31.67 -9.37
N SER A 2 4.23 32.13 -8.22
CA SER A 2 5.07 32.12 -7.00
C SER A 2 4.19 32.40 -5.80
N GLN A 3 3.48 31.38 -5.27
CA GLN A 3 2.83 31.51 -3.95
C GLN A 3 2.25 30.20 -3.38
N ASN A 4 2.80 29.02 -3.69
CA ASN A 4 2.34 27.79 -3.04
C ASN A 4 3.50 26.91 -2.52
N LYS A 5 4.62 27.52 -2.13
CA LYS A 5 5.76 26.84 -1.48
C LYS A 5 5.66 26.78 0.05
N SER A 6 4.57 27.25 0.69
CA SER A 6 4.62 27.59 2.10
C SER A 6 4.36 26.46 3.10
N LEU A 7 3.79 25.32 2.71
CA LEU A 7 3.60 24.17 3.61
C LEU A 7 4.56 23.00 3.30
N GLN A 8 4.90 22.76 2.04
CA GLN A 8 5.91 21.76 1.65
C GLN A 8 7.34 22.16 2.06
N SER A 9 7.62 23.46 2.27
CA SER A 9 8.97 23.95 2.58
C SER A 9 9.43 23.73 4.03
N LYS A 10 8.59 23.22 4.92
CA LYS A 10 8.95 23.00 6.35
C LYS A 10 9.32 21.56 6.71
N MET A 11 8.98 20.59 5.89
CA MET A 11 9.29 19.19 6.14
C MET A 11 10.62 18.82 5.48
N PRO A 12 11.59 18.20 6.21
CA PRO A 12 12.81 17.68 5.59
C PRO A 12 12.46 16.67 4.49
N LEU A 13 13.15 16.73 3.34
CA LEU A 13 12.89 15.86 2.18
C LEU A 13 12.90 14.38 2.58
N ALA A 14 13.83 13.96 3.43
CA ALA A 14 13.92 12.59 3.94
C ALA A 14 12.62 12.12 4.62
N MET A 15 11.98 12.98 5.40
CA MET A 15 10.69 12.67 6.04
C MET A 15 9.56 12.63 4.99
N GLY A 16 9.59 13.53 4.01
CA GLY A 16 8.63 13.53 2.90
C GLY A 16 8.70 12.24 2.11
N LEU A 17 9.88 11.74 1.79
CA LEU A 17 10.10 10.44 1.13
C LEU A 17 9.56 9.27 1.98
N ALA A 18 9.83 9.29 3.30
CA ALA A 18 9.30 8.27 4.19
C ALA A 18 7.76 8.28 4.24
N PHE A 19 7.13 9.44 4.22
CA PHE A 19 5.67 9.55 4.19
C PHE A 19 5.05 9.11 2.86
N VAL A 20 5.72 9.33 1.73
CA VAL A 20 5.29 8.76 0.45
C VAL A 20 5.31 7.23 0.51
N ALA A 21 6.38 6.64 1.02
CA ALA A 21 6.48 5.19 1.20
C ALA A 21 5.42 4.67 2.18
N PHE A 22 5.23 5.37 3.30
CA PHE A 22 4.20 5.04 4.30
C PHE A 22 2.80 5.02 3.68
N THR A 23 2.38 6.08 3.00
CA THR A 23 1.04 6.13 2.38
C THR A 23 0.86 5.17 1.23
N THR A 24 1.94 4.80 0.55
CA THR A 24 1.91 3.77 -0.49
C THR A 24 1.65 2.39 0.12
N GLN A 25 2.27 2.10 1.27
CA GLN A 25 2.03 0.88 2.04
C GLN A 25 0.67 0.92 2.75
N PHE A 26 0.29 2.06 3.31
CA PHE A 26 -0.96 2.28 4.02
C PHE A 26 -2.14 2.45 3.05
N GLY A 27 -2.28 1.53 2.11
CA GLY A 27 -3.44 1.43 1.23
C GLY A 27 -4.66 0.83 1.92
N GLY A 28 -5.75 0.67 1.16
CA GLY A 28 -7.01 0.17 1.69
C GLY A 28 -6.89 -1.14 2.47
N GLY A 29 -6.10 -2.10 1.98
CA GLY A 29 -5.91 -3.39 2.66
C GLY A 29 -5.21 -3.30 4.02
N PHE A 30 -4.27 -2.36 4.18
CA PHE A 30 -3.61 -2.10 5.47
C PHE A 30 -4.56 -1.33 6.40
N ALA A 31 -5.16 -0.25 5.93
CA ALA A 31 -6.06 0.61 6.70
C ALA A 31 -7.27 -0.16 7.28
N SER A 32 -7.78 -1.15 6.54
CA SER A 32 -8.85 -2.03 7.00
C SER A 32 -8.42 -3.08 8.03
N GLY A 33 -7.12 -3.29 8.20
CA GLY A 33 -6.56 -4.40 9.00
C GLY A 33 -6.50 -5.74 8.26
N ALA A 34 -7.05 -5.85 7.05
CA ALA A 34 -7.13 -7.11 6.32
C ALA A 34 -5.75 -7.69 5.99
N GLN A 35 -4.77 -6.85 5.59
CA GLN A 35 -3.40 -7.29 5.36
C GLN A 35 -2.72 -7.76 6.66
N ILE A 36 -2.90 -7.02 7.75
CA ILE A 36 -2.31 -7.35 9.05
C ILE A 36 -2.86 -8.70 9.54
N TYR A 37 -4.17 -8.86 9.47
CA TYR A 37 -4.82 -10.12 9.82
C TYR A 37 -4.32 -11.27 8.95
N GLN A 38 -4.35 -11.10 7.61
CA GLN A 38 -4.04 -12.17 6.66
C GLN A 38 -2.58 -12.62 6.68
N TYR A 39 -1.63 -11.69 6.83
CA TYR A 39 -0.20 -12.01 6.68
C TYR A 39 0.54 -12.19 7.99
N PHE A 40 -0.02 -11.75 9.13
CA PHE A 40 0.65 -11.79 10.42
C PHE A 40 -0.19 -12.48 11.51
N ILE A 41 -1.37 -11.96 11.85
CA ILE A 41 -2.16 -12.48 12.99
C ILE A 41 -2.59 -13.93 12.78
N ASN A 42 -2.92 -14.33 11.57
CA ASN A 42 -3.23 -15.72 11.21
C ASN A 42 -2.12 -16.73 11.54
N TYR A 43 -0.91 -16.26 11.80
CA TYR A 43 0.27 -17.11 12.05
C TYR A 43 0.69 -17.12 13.53
N GLY A 44 -0.18 -16.66 14.43
CA GLY A 44 0.03 -16.73 15.87
C GLY A 44 1.13 -15.81 16.37
N ILE A 45 1.90 -16.25 17.37
CA ILE A 45 2.86 -15.44 18.14
C ILE A 45 3.92 -14.75 17.27
N TRP A 46 4.22 -15.29 16.10
CA TRP A 46 5.21 -14.74 15.16
C TRP A 46 4.82 -13.37 14.62
N CYS A 47 3.54 -12.98 14.75
CA CYS A 47 3.07 -11.64 14.39
C CYS A 47 3.76 -10.51 15.18
N LEU A 48 4.35 -10.79 16.33
CA LEU A 48 5.06 -9.81 17.18
C LEU A 48 6.51 -9.56 16.74
N ILE A 49 7.11 -10.44 15.94
CA ILE A 49 8.53 -10.37 15.60
C ILE A 49 8.73 -10.15 14.09
N LEU A 50 7.97 -10.86 13.28
CA LEU A 50 8.16 -10.85 11.82
C LEU A 50 7.88 -9.48 11.16
N PRO A 51 7.05 -8.59 11.70
CA PRO A 51 6.94 -7.23 11.18
C PRO A 51 8.26 -6.45 11.17
N ALA A 52 9.10 -6.61 12.20
CA ALA A 52 10.40 -5.97 12.24
C ALA A 52 11.31 -6.45 11.08
N VAL A 53 11.31 -7.76 10.81
CA VAL A 53 12.04 -8.36 9.68
C VAL A 53 11.49 -7.83 8.36
N THR A 54 10.18 -7.85 8.20
CA THR A 54 9.50 -7.40 6.97
C THR A 54 9.78 -5.92 6.68
N GLN A 55 9.64 -5.05 7.68
CA GLN A 55 9.87 -3.62 7.51
C GLN A 55 11.36 -3.28 7.37
N GLY A 56 12.23 -4.07 7.99
CA GLY A 56 13.67 -3.97 7.78
C GLY A 56 14.06 -4.29 6.33
N LEU A 57 13.55 -5.39 5.79
CA LEU A 57 13.74 -5.75 4.37
C LEU A 57 13.12 -4.69 3.45
N TYR A 58 11.91 -4.21 3.74
CA TYR A 58 11.27 -3.14 2.98
C TYR A 58 12.16 -1.90 2.91
N ALA A 59 12.60 -1.38 4.05
CA ALA A 59 13.44 -0.20 4.12
C ALA A 59 14.79 -0.39 3.39
N LEU A 60 15.40 -1.57 3.52
CA LEU A 60 16.65 -1.91 2.87
C LEU A 60 16.52 -1.93 1.33
N PHE A 61 15.49 -2.59 0.81
CA PHE A 61 15.31 -2.71 -0.64
C PHE A 61 14.79 -1.41 -1.27
N PHE A 62 14.00 -0.62 -0.55
CA PHE A 62 13.63 0.73 -0.97
C PHE A 62 14.84 1.65 -0.98
N TRP A 63 15.70 1.59 0.03
CA TRP A 63 16.97 2.31 0.07
C TRP A 63 17.82 1.96 -1.15
N TYR A 64 17.95 0.66 -1.46
CA TYR A 64 18.69 0.18 -2.62
C TYR A 64 18.15 0.75 -3.93
N GLY A 65 16.84 0.61 -4.16
CA GLY A 65 16.18 1.12 -5.36
C GLY A 65 16.28 2.64 -5.51
N MET A 66 16.11 3.38 -4.42
CA MET A 66 16.25 4.85 -4.41
C MET A 66 17.68 5.30 -4.71
N ARG A 67 18.68 4.65 -4.11
CA ARG A 67 20.09 4.99 -4.38
C ARG A 67 20.46 4.70 -5.83
N TYR A 68 20.04 3.54 -6.35
CA TYR A 68 20.23 3.19 -7.75
C TYR A 68 19.58 4.24 -8.66
N ALA A 69 18.31 4.57 -8.43
CA ALA A 69 17.59 5.55 -9.22
C ALA A 69 18.25 6.93 -9.20
N TYR A 70 18.72 7.39 -8.05
CA TYR A 70 19.44 8.65 -7.87
C TYR A 70 20.75 8.66 -8.64
N LYS A 71 21.58 7.63 -8.49
CA LYS A 71 22.89 7.54 -9.09
C LYS A 71 22.84 7.42 -10.62
N HIS A 72 21.91 6.62 -11.14
CA HIS A 72 21.73 6.38 -12.57
C HIS A 72 20.73 7.33 -13.23
N LYS A 73 20.15 8.30 -12.49
CA LYS A 73 19.16 9.28 -12.96
C LYS A 73 17.96 8.64 -13.66
N THR A 74 17.46 7.54 -13.10
CA THR A 74 16.33 6.77 -13.61
C THR A 74 15.07 7.06 -12.77
N TYR A 75 14.29 8.06 -13.21
CA TYR A 75 13.20 8.60 -12.41
C TYR A 75 11.81 8.07 -12.77
N ASP A 76 11.75 7.04 -13.59
CA ASP A 76 10.54 6.27 -13.89
C ASP A 76 10.86 4.78 -13.89
N TYR A 77 9.82 3.94 -13.69
CA TYR A 77 10.05 2.50 -13.56
C TYR A 77 10.58 1.84 -14.84
N ARG A 78 10.33 2.40 -16.02
CA ARG A 78 10.82 1.84 -17.28
C ARG A 78 12.30 2.14 -17.49
N SER A 79 12.72 3.40 -17.31
CA SER A 79 14.13 3.76 -17.38
C SER A 79 14.94 3.05 -16.30
N PHE A 80 14.38 2.90 -15.10
CA PHE A 80 14.98 2.13 -14.01
C PHE A 80 15.21 0.68 -14.42
N SER A 81 14.17 0.00 -14.90
CA SER A 81 14.26 -1.41 -15.28
C SER A 81 15.21 -1.64 -16.45
N ASP A 82 15.16 -0.78 -17.46
CA ASP A 82 16.04 -0.88 -18.62
C ASP A 82 17.52 -0.67 -18.24
N SER A 83 17.79 0.17 -17.26
CA SER A 83 19.13 0.38 -16.69
C SER A 83 19.57 -0.83 -15.88
N LEU A 84 18.75 -1.26 -14.90
CA LEU A 84 19.08 -2.34 -13.97
C LEU A 84 19.31 -3.70 -14.67
N TYR A 85 18.48 -4.01 -15.65
CA TYR A 85 18.54 -5.32 -16.32
C TYR A 85 19.59 -5.39 -17.45
N GLY A 86 20.12 -4.26 -17.91
CA GLY A 86 21.19 -4.21 -18.89
C GLY A 86 20.92 -5.06 -20.13
N LYS A 87 21.70 -6.13 -20.34
CA LYS A 87 21.55 -7.02 -21.50
C LYS A 87 20.23 -7.82 -21.49
N THR A 88 19.64 -8.08 -20.35
CA THR A 88 18.39 -8.86 -20.22
C THR A 88 17.14 -8.00 -20.32
N LYS A 89 17.26 -6.68 -20.46
CA LYS A 89 16.14 -5.73 -20.55
C LYS A 89 15.04 -6.08 -21.54
N PRO A 90 15.30 -6.68 -22.74
CA PRO A 90 14.23 -6.98 -23.68
C PRO A 90 13.17 -7.93 -23.13
N VAL A 91 13.56 -8.77 -22.17
CA VAL A 91 12.68 -9.73 -21.52
C VAL A 91 12.26 -9.22 -20.15
N MET A 92 13.22 -8.90 -19.28
CA MET A 92 12.97 -8.57 -17.87
C MET A 92 12.21 -7.27 -17.68
N SER A 93 12.45 -6.23 -18.50
CA SER A 93 11.66 -5.00 -18.38
C SER A 93 10.20 -5.20 -18.79
N ASN A 94 9.89 -6.14 -19.67
CA ASN A 94 8.51 -6.49 -20.01
C ASN A 94 7.84 -7.31 -18.87
N PHE A 95 8.58 -8.20 -18.21
CA PHE A 95 8.07 -8.85 -16.99
C PHE A 95 7.83 -7.84 -15.86
N TYR A 96 8.71 -6.84 -15.69
CA TYR A 96 8.48 -5.78 -14.71
C TYR A 96 7.27 -4.91 -15.09
N GLU A 97 7.03 -4.69 -16.36
CA GLU A 97 5.79 -4.06 -16.84
C GLU A 97 4.55 -4.81 -16.36
N ILE A 98 4.54 -6.14 -16.53
CA ILE A 98 3.43 -7.00 -16.07
C ILE A 98 3.29 -6.92 -14.55
N CYS A 99 4.40 -6.97 -13.80
CA CYS A 99 4.39 -6.79 -12.34
C CYS A 99 3.76 -5.45 -11.95
N TYR A 100 4.12 -4.37 -12.63
CA TYR A 100 3.56 -3.03 -12.40
C TYR A 100 2.06 -2.97 -12.69
N LEU A 101 1.58 -3.63 -13.75
CA LEU A 101 0.15 -3.73 -14.07
C LEU A 101 -0.62 -4.55 -13.03
N ILE A 102 -0.04 -5.66 -12.55
CA ILE A 102 -0.63 -6.45 -11.46
C ILE A 102 -0.73 -5.60 -10.19
N MET A 103 0.32 -4.83 -9.85
CA MET A 103 0.32 -3.93 -8.71
C MET A 103 -0.83 -2.92 -8.78
N ILE A 104 -0.99 -2.23 -9.92
CA ILE A 104 -2.05 -1.26 -10.10
C ILE A 104 -3.43 -1.92 -9.98
N GLY A 105 -3.62 -3.06 -10.64
CA GLY A 105 -4.89 -3.79 -10.61
C GLY A 105 -5.26 -4.27 -9.21
N THR A 106 -4.34 -4.90 -8.50
CA THR A 106 -4.59 -5.44 -7.15
C THR A 106 -4.75 -4.34 -6.10
N ALA A 107 -3.91 -3.30 -6.13
CA ALA A 107 -4.00 -2.20 -5.17
C ALA A 107 -5.27 -1.37 -5.37
N SER A 108 -5.66 -1.11 -6.62
CA SER A 108 -6.93 -0.43 -6.91
C SER A 108 -8.12 -1.28 -6.49
N ALA A 109 -8.14 -2.57 -6.84
CA ALA A 109 -9.22 -3.47 -6.46
C ALA A 109 -9.36 -3.62 -4.93
N ALA A 110 -8.24 -3.72 -4.21
CA ALA A 110 -8.24 -3.74 -2.75
C ALA A 110 -8.80 -2.44 -2.16
N ALA A 111 -8.50 -1.30 -2.77
CA ALA A 111 -9.04 -0.01 -2.35
C ALA A 111 -10.57 0.09 -2.57
N PHE A 112 -11.07 -0.36 -3.73
CA PHE A 112 -12.51 -0.45 -4.00
C PHE A 112 -13.21 -1.39 -3.03
N ALA A 113 -12.62 -2.57 -2.81
CA ALA A 113 -13.16 -3.56 -1.89
C ALA A 113 -13.16 -3.05 -0.45
N THR A 114 -12.13 -2.34 -0.02
CA THR A 114 -12.04 -1.72 1.31
C THR A 114 -13.14 -0.68 1.50
N GLY A 115 -13.28 0.26 0.56
CA GLY A 115 -14.34 1.27 0.63
C GLY A 115 -15.73 0.65 0.64
N GLY A 116 -15.95 -0.33 -0.24
CA GLY A 116 -17.22 -1.07 -0.32
C GLY A 116 -17.54 -1.84 0.96
N SER A 117 -16.58 -2.61 1.49
CA SER A 117 -16.75 -3.35 2.76
C SER A 117 -16.96 -2.43 3.95
N THR A 118 -16.28 -1.27 3.99
CA THR A 118 -16.47 -0.28 5.05
C THR A 118 -17.88 0.29 5.02
N LEU A 119 -18.39 0.70 3.85
CA LEU A 119 -19.76 1.17 3.71
C LEU A 119 -20.79 0.07 4.05
N GLN A 120 -20.55 -1.16 3.60
CA GLN A 120 -21.42 -2.29 3.94
C GLN A 120 -21.49 -2.50 5.46
N THR A 121 -20.36 -2.50 6.13
CA THR A 121 -20.29 -2.71 7.60
C THR A 121 -20.98 -1.57 8.36
N LEU A 122 -20.89 -0.33 7.87
CA LEU A 122 -21.49 0.84 8.54
C LEU A 122 -23.00 0.95 8.32
N PHE A 123 -23.47 0.68 7.10
CA PHE A 123 -24.83 1.00 6.69
C PHE A 123 -25.70 -0.22 6.38
N GLY A 124 -25.14 -1.45 6.38
CA GLY A 124 -25.86 -2.68 6.03
C GLY A 124 -26.29 -2.76 4.56
N ILE A 125 -25.76 -1.88 3.69
CA ILE A 125 -26.10 -1.85 2.26
C ILE A 125 -25.39 -3.04 1.55
N PRO A 126 -26.01 -3.68 0.54
CA PRO A 126 -25.38 -4.76 -0.20
C PRO A 126 -24.01 -4.37 -0.75
N TYR A 127 -23.02 -5.26 -0.62
CA TYR A 127 -21.62 -5.00 -0.97
C TYR A 127 -21.42 -4.47 -2.40
N TRP A 128 -22.10 -5.08 -3.38
CA TRP A 128 -21.98 -4.67 -4.78
C TRP A 128 -22.43 -3.20 -4.99
N LEU A 129 -23.46 -2.75 -4.27
CA LEU A 129 -23.93 -1.36 -4.37
C LEU A 129 -22.95 -0.40 -3.70
N CYS A 130 -22.38 -0.80 -2.54
CA CYS A 130 -21.33 -0.01 -1.88
C CYS A 130 -20.11 0.15 -2.79
N THR A 131 -19.68 -0.92 -3.46
CA THR A 131 -18.55 -0.87 -4.39
C THR A 131 -18.86 -0.04 -5.63
N VAL A 132 -20.09 -0.02 -6.14
CA VAL A 132 -20.52 0.91 -7.21
C VAL A 132 -20.41 2.37 -6.75
N ILE A 133 -20.90 2.69 -5.55
CA ILE A 133 -20.78 4.06 -5.00
C ILE A 133 -19.32 4.49 -4.94
N ILE A 134 -18.46 3.64 -4.40
CA ILE A 134 -17.02 3.90 -4.33
C ILE A 134 -16.40 4.03 -5.73
N ALA A 135 -16.81 3.18 -6.69
CA ALA A 135 -16.32 3.23 -8.07
C ALA A 135 -16.67 4.56 -8.76
N VAL A 136 -17.90 5.02 -8.64
CA VAL A 136 -18.34 6.31 -9.19
C VAL A 136 -17.53 7.45 -8.56
N PHE A 137 -17.37 7.43 -7.24
CA PHE A 137 -16.63 8.46 -6.52
C PHE A 137 -15.14 8.50 -6.95
N ILE A 138 -14.50 7.34 -7.02
CA ILE A 138 -13.10 7.23 -7.47
C ILE A 138 -12.97 7.67 -8.94
N PHE A 139 -13.91 7.28 -9.81
CA PHE A 139 -13.92 7.69 -11.23
C PHE A 139 -13.94 9.21 -11.37
N VAL A 140 -14.86 9.88 -10.67
CA VAL A 140 -14.99 11.34 -10.71
C VAL A 140 -13.72 12.01 -10.19
N ILE A 141 -13.16 11.54 -9.07
CA ILE A 141 -11.92 12.11 -8.51
C ILE A 141 -10.72 11.82 -9.42
N ALA A 142 -10.62 10.61 -10.00
CA ALA A 142 -9.53 10.27 -10.91
C ALA A 142 -9.57 11.12 -12.18
N LEU A 143 -10.76 11.50 -12.65
CA LEU A 143 -10.91 12.31 -13.85
C LEU A 143 -10.69 13.80 -13.60
N PHE A 144 -11.20 14.36 -12.52
CA PHE A 144 -11.25 15.81 -12.28
C PHE A 144 -10.45 16.27 -11.05
N GLY A 145 -10.22 15.40 -10.09
CA GLY A 145 -9.69 15.73 -8.77
C GLY A 145 -8.25 15.27 -8.48
N THR A 146 -7.53 14.69 -9.44
CA THR A 146 -6.18 14.15 -9.22
C THR A 146 -5.20 15.17 -8.65
N ASN A 147 -5.28 16.42 -9.10
CA ASN A 147 -4.45 17.50 -8.57
C ASN A 147 -4.76 17.82 -7.10
N VAL A 148 -6.03 17.69 -6.69
CA VAL A 148 -6.45 17.88 -5.29
C VAL A 148 -5.90 16.76 -4.43
N VAL A 149 -6.07 15.50 -4.84
CA VAL A 149 -5.53 14.33 -4.12
C VAL A 149 -4.01 14.43 -3.98
N ARG A 150 -3.32 14.78 -5.06
CA ARG A 150 -1.85 14.96 -5.03
C ARG A 150 -1.39 16.07 -4.09
N LYS A 151 -2.12 17.21 -4.05
CA LYS A 151 -1.82 18.31 -3.13
C LYS A 151 -2.10 17.96 -1.67
N CYS A 152 -3.11 17.15 -1.43
CA CYS A 152 -3.51 16.74 -0.07
C CYS A 152 -2.74 15.51 0.43
N ALA A 153 -1.98 14.81 -0.41
CA ALA A 153 -1.35 13.53 -0.07
C ALA A 153 -0.48 13.59 1.20
N SER A 154 0.34 14.63 1.34
CA SER A 154 1.19 14.79 2.54
C SER A 154 0.37 15.10 3.80
N THR A 155 -0.65 15.95 3.68
CA THR A 155 -1.57 16.25 4.79
C THR A 155 -2.36 15.01 5.18
N LEU A 156 -2.84 14.24 4.19
CA LEU A 156 -3.55 12.99 4.43
C LEU A 156 -2.66 11.97 5.15
N SER A 157 -1.38 11.87 4.80
CA SER A 157 -0.41 11.00 5.49
C SER A 157 -0.33 11.32 6.99
N VAL A 158 -0.19 12.60 7.31
CA VAL A 158 -0.13 13.06 8.71
C VAL A 158 -1.44 12.77 9.44
N LEU A 159 -2.59 13.03 8.79
CA LEU A 159 -3.91 12.75 9.37
C LEU A 159 -4.13 11.24 9.61
N ILE A 160 -3.66 10.40 8.70
CA ILE A 160 -3.73 8.94 8.86
C ILE A 160 -2.89 8.49 10.07
N ILE A 161 -1.65 8.97 10.20
CA ILE A 161 -0.77 8.60 11.32
C ILE A 161 -1.39 9.07 12.65
N ILE A 162 -1.82 10.32 12.72
CA ILE A 162 -2.47 10.85 13.94
C ILE A 162 -3.74 10.07 14.24
N GLY A 163 -4.56 9.79 13.23
CA GLY A 163 -5.81 9.06 13.40
C GLY A 163 -5.58 7.62 13.88
N LEU A 164 -4.56 6.94 13.36
CA LEU A 164 -4.16 5.61 13.86
C LEU A 164 -3.79 5.65 15.34
N VAL A 165 -2.97 6.61 15.74
CA VAL A 165 -2.57 6.75 17.15
C VAL A 165 -3.79 7.04 18.02
N LEU A 166 -4.66 7.98 17.61
CA LEU A 166 -5.87 8.35 18.35
C LEU A 166 -6.87 7.20 18.49
N VAL A 167 -6.94 6.32 17.52
CA VAL A 167 -7.86 5.16 17.54
C VAL A 167 -7.25 3.97 18.24
N LEU A 168 -6.00 3.61 17.90
CA LEU A 168 -5.40 2.37 18.39
C LEU A 168 -4.87 2.49 19.82
N VAL A 169 -4.21 3.60 20.19
CA VAL A 169 -3.59 3.71 21.51
C VAL A 169 -4.62 3.61 22.66
N PRO A 170 -5.77 4.33 22.64
CA PRO A 170 -6.79 4.14 23.68
C PRO A 170 -7.34 2.72 23.75
N ASN A 171 -7.56 2.08 22.59
CA ASN A 171 -8.06 0.71 22.54
C ASN A 171 -7.03 -0.30 23.04
N ILE A 172 -5.75 -0.14 22.71
CA ILE A 172 -4.66 -0.98 23.24
C ILE A 172 -4.57 -0.87 24.77
N ILE A 173 -4.60 0.35 25.29
CA ILE A 173 -4.53 0.57 26.74
C ILE A 173 -5.73 -0.06 27.45
N ALA A 174 -6.92 0.18 26.95
CA ALA A 174 -8.16 -0.29 27.58
C ALA A 174 -8.34 -1.81 27.50
N GLN A 175 -7.87 -2.44 26.42
CA GLN A 175 -7.99 -3.86 26.17
C GLN A 175 -6.67 -4.63 26.41
N TRP A 176 -5.77 -4.07 27.24
CA TRP A 176 -4.46 -4.68 27.49
C TRP A 176 -4.55 -6.09 28.08
N GLY A 177 -5.57 -6.35 28.89
CA GLY A 177 -5.86 -7.68 29.44
C GLY A 177 -6.14 -8.71 28.34
N ASP A 178 -6.97 -8.36 27.36
CA ASP A 178 -7.32 -9.23 26.23
C ASP A 178 -6.12 -9.45 25.30
N ILE A 179 -5.30 -8.41 25.09
CA ILE A 179 -4.06 -8.51 24.32
C ILE A 179 -3.09 -9.50 24.98
N THR A 180 -2.88 -9.37 26.28
CA THR A 180 -1.97 -10.27 27.02
C THR A 180 -2.49 -11.70 27.06
N ALA A 181 -3.80 -11.89 27.20
CA ALA A 181 -4.44 -13.21 27.12
C ALA A 181 -4.24 -13.84 25.74
N SER A 182 -4.43 -13.07 24.66
CA SER A 182 -4.17 -13.50 23.28
C SER A 182 -2.72 -13.92 23.09
N ILE A 183 -1.75 -13.11 23.56
CA ILE A 183 -0.32 -13.44 23.48
C ILE A 183 -0.01 -14.73 24.25
N HIS A 184 -0.57 -14.90 25.44
CA HIS A 184 -0.37 -16.11 26.26
C HIS A 184 -0.87 -17.36 25.52
N THR A 185 -2.10 -17.32 24.99
CA THR A 185 -2.69 -18.43 24.24
C THR A 185 -1.89 -18.76 22.97
N MET A 186 -1.41 -17.73 22.24
CA MET A 186 -0.55 -17.95 21.08
C MET A 186 0.80 -18.57 21.47
N SER A 187 1.36 -18.17 22.61
CA SER A 187 2.66 -18.69 23.08
C SER A 187 2.59 -20.12 23.61
N SER A 188 1.43 -20.56 24.08
CA SER A 188 1.19 -21.97 24.49
C SER A 188 1.03 -22.92 23.30
N GLY A 189 1.03 -22.40 22.07
CA GLY A 189 0.83 -23.18 20.85
C GLY A 189 -0.66 -23.46 20.54
N GLU A 190 -1.57 -22.94 21.34
CA GLU A 190 -2.99 -22.95 21.03
C GLU A 190 -3.26 -21.96 19.91
N MET A 191 -3.90 -22.44 18.84
CA MET A 191 -4.24 -21.60 17.72
C MET A 191 -5.45 -20.73 18.05
N THR A 192 -5.42 -19.48 17.65
CA THR A 192 -6.60 -18.62 17.73
C THR A 192 -7.72 -19.19 16.86
N VAL A 193 -8.97 -18.92 17.20
CA VAL A 193 -10.16 -19.30 16.41
C VAL A 193 -10.04 -18.89 14.93
N LEU A 194 -9.17 -17.97 14.65
CA LEU A 194 -9.00 -17.31 13.35
C LEU A 194 -7.93 -17.95 12.48
N SER A 195 -6.96 -18.64 13.07
CA SER A 195 -5.86 -19.21 12.30
C SER A 195 -6.19 -20.64 11.89
N SER A 196 -6.69 -20.79 10.67
CA SER A 196 -6.63 -22.06 9.95
C SER A 196 -5.20 -22.42 9.56
N GLU A 197 -4.26 -21.49 9.72
CA GLU A 197 -2.85 -21.64 9.36
C GLU A 197 -2.04 -22.14 10.57
N SER A 198 -1.01 -22.91 10.31
CA SER A 198 -0.13 -23.43 11.34
C SER A 198 0.61 -22.31 12.08
N GLY A 199 0.63 -22.33 13.43
CA GLY A 199 1.50 -21.45 14.24
C GLY A 199 2.99 -21.74 14.12
N ALA A 200 3.39 -22.61 13.21
CA ALA A 200 4.78 -22.94 12.95
C ALA A 200 5.53 -21.75 12.31
N PHE A 201 6.81 -21.61 12.65
CA PHE A 201 7.67 -20.55 12.18
C PHE A 201 7.80 -20.50 10.65
N GLY A 202 7.91 -21.65 9.99
CA GLY A 202 8.10 -21.72 8.52
C GLY A 202 6.97 -21.04 7.72
N PRO A 203 5.70 -21.43 7.92
CA PRO A 203 4.56 -20.75 7.30
C PRO A 203 4.46 -19.27 7.67
N ALA A 204 4.74 -18.89 8.92
CA ALA A 204 4.74 -17.51 9.36
C ALA A 204 5.81 -16.66 8.64
N LEU A 205 7.04 -17.19 8.55
CA LEU A 205 8.12 -16.54 7.82
C LEU A 205 7.80 -16.42 6.33
N TYR A 206 7.25 -17.47 5.71
CA TYR A 206 6.83 -17.44 4.32
C TYR A 206 5.79 -16.32 4.07
N SER A 207 4.79 -16.21 4.94
CA SER A 207 3.77 -15.17 4.85
C SER A 207 4.36 -13.76 4.97
N ALA A 208 5.24 -13.55 5.96
CA ALA A 208 5.92 -12.28 6.18
C ALA A 208 6.83 -11.87 5.01
N VAL A 209 7.57 -12.84 4.44
CA VAL A 209 8.41 -12.62 3.26
C VAL A 209 7.56 -12.34 2.01
N LEU A 210 6.44 -13.03 1.85
CA LEU A 210 5.50 -12.76 0.76
C LEU A 210 4.88 -11.37 0.88
N TYR A 211 4.57 -10.93 2.11
CA TYR A 211 4.16 -9.55 2.38
C TYR A 211 5.23 -8.56 1.93
N PHE A 212 6.49 -8.78 2.29
CA PHE A 212 7.60 -7.96 1.84
C PHE A 212 7.69 -7.92 0.31
N PHE A 213 7.57 -9.05 -0.38
CA PHE A 213 7.70 -9.07 -1.84
C PHE A 213 6.61 -8.25 -2.53
N PHE A 214 5.35 -8.37 -2.15
CA PHE A 214 4.33 -7.56 -2.82
C PHE A 214 4.46 -6.07 -2.48
N GLN A 215 4.92 -5.73 -1.29
CA GLN A 215 5.22 -4.33 -0.94
C GLN A 215 6.42 -3.79 -1.73
N LEU A 216 7.41 -4.64 -2.03
CA LEU A 216 8.55 -4.25 -2.86
C LEU A 216 8.15 -3.78 -4.26
N ALA A 217 7.05 -4.29 -4.84
CA ALA A 217 6.54 -3.82 -6.12
C ALA A 217 6.31 -2.30 -6.14
N SER A 218 5.94 -1.73 -5.00
CA SER A 218 5.65 -0.30 -4.86
C SER A 218 6.90 0.60 -4.81
N VAL A 219 8.12 0.04 -4.81
CA VAL A 219 9.36 0.83 -4.87
C VAL A 219 9.40 1.73 -6.11
N SER A 220 8.70 1.33 -7.18
CA SER A 220 8.55 2.11 -8.41
C SER A 220 7.96 3.50 -8.20
N VAL A 221 7.15 3.68 -7.15
CA VAL A 221 6.57 4.99 -6.80
C VAL A 221 7.63 5.95 -6.30
N MET A 222 8.75 5.45 -5.77
CA MET A 222 9.81 6.28 -5.20
C MET A 222 10.73 6.88 -6.25
N TYR A 223 10.86 6.27 -7.44
CA TYR A 223 11.87 6.69 -8.41
C TYR A 223 11.71 8.14 -8.88
N GLN A 224 10.48 8.59 -9.13
CA GLN A 224 10.21 9.96 -9.55
C GLN A 224 10.61 11.02 -8.50
N HIS A 225 10.64 10.65 -7.24
CA HIS A 225 11.03 11.56 -6.15
C HIS A 225 12.55 11.70 -6.01
N MET A 226 13.32 10.87 -6.71
CA MET A 226 14.77 10.94 -6.68
C MET A 226 15.32 12.13 -7.49
N GLU A 227 14.50 12.74 -8.35
CA GLU A 227 14.86 13.96 -9.06
C GLU A 227 15.07 15.15 -8.10
N ASP A 228 14.33 15.18 -6.97
CA ASP A 228 14.43 16.24 -5.97
C ASP A 228 15.56 16.02 -4.96
N VAL A 229 16.21 14.85 -4.96
CA VAL A 229 17.28 14.50 -4.03
C VAL A 229 18.58 15.15 -4.44
N THR A 230 19.24 15.82 -3.51
CA THR A 230 20.51 16.52 -3.72
C THR A 230 21.71 15.88 -3.05
N ASP A 231 21.48 15.00 -2.05
CA ASP A 231 22.53 14.33 -1.29
C ASP A 231 22.05 12.90 -0.91
N GLU A 232 22.90 11.90 -1.08
CA GLU A 232 22.65 10.50 -0.70
C GLU A 232 22.29 10.33 0.79
N LYS A 233 22.76 11.24 1.65
CA LYS A 233 22.40 11.24 3.09
C LYS A 233 20.89 11.43 3.30
N GLN A 234 20.19 12.11 2.38
CA GLN A 234 18.73 12.26 2.43
C GLN A 234 18.05 10.90 2.21
N ILE A 235 18.56 10.08 1.30
CA ILE A 235 18.05 8.73 1.04
C ILE A 235 18.29 7.81 2.25
N ASN A 236 19.50 7.88 2.85
CA ASN A 236 19.81 7.09 4.03
C ASN A 236 18.88 7.43 5.22
N LYS A 237 18.66 8.73 5.45
CA LYS A 237 17.70 9.18 6.49
C LYS A 237 16.28 8.79 6.15
N ALA A 238 15.87 8.86 4.87
CA ALA A 238 14.55 8.44 4.43
C ALA A 238 14.30 6.97 4.73
N ALA A 239 15.27 6.09 4.44
CA ALA A 239 15.16 4.65 4.72
C ALA A 239 14.96 4.36 6.22
N ILE A 240 15.69 5.06 7.10
CA ILE A 240 15.50 4.93 8.55
C ILE A 240 14.09 5.36 8.96
N TRP A 241 13.61 6.49 8.47
CA TRP A 241 12.25 6.96 8.77
C TRP A 241 11.17 6.06 8.16
N MET A 242 11.40 5.46 6.98
CA MET A 242 10.52 4.46 6.40
C MET A 242 10.37 3.25 7.34
N PHE A 243 11.50 2.73 7.84
CA PHE A 243 11.46 1.64 8.81
C PHE A 243 10.67 2.04 10.05
N VAL A 244 11.00 3.16 10.69
CA VAL A 244 10.37 3.60 11.95
C VAL A 244 8.86 3.81 11.76
N CYS A 245 8.45 4.61 10.77
CA CYS A 245 7.03 4.92 10.57
C CYS A 245 6.20 3.67 10.22
N ASN A 246 6.71 2.84 9.30
CA ASN A 246 5.98 1.65 8.86
C ASN A 246 5.94 0.57 9.94
N PHE A 247 7.05 0.35 10.64
CA PHE A 247 7.12 -0.61 11.75
C PHE A 247 6.21 -0.20 12.90
N CYS A 248 6.27 1.05 13.35
CA CYS A 248 5.39 1.52 14.42
C CYS A 248 3.91 1.43 14.06
N ALA A 249 3.53 1.79 12.84
CA ALA A 249 2.15 1.68 12.38
C ALA A 249 1.69 0.21 12.30
N MET A 250 2.56 -0.68 11.85
CA MET A 250 2.28 -2.12 11.77
C MET A 250 2.13 -2.73 13.15
N GLU A 251 3.05 -2.46 14.09
CA GLU A 251 2.98 -2.95 15.47
C GLU A 251 1.75 -2.43 16.22
N LEU A 252 1.44 -1.14 16.09
CA LEU A 252 0.21 -0.59 16.67
C LEU A 252 -1.03 -1.30 16.13
N SER A 253 -1.06 -1.59 14.83
CA SER A 253 -2.18 -2.29 14.19
C SER A 253 -2.28 -3.74 14.66
N ILE A 254 -1.15 -4.43 14.82
CA ILE A 254 -1.10 -5.81 15.34
C ILE A 254 -1.58 -5.84 16.79
N LEU A 255 -0.99 -5.01 17.66
CA LEU A 255 -1.38 -4.94 19.06
C LEU A 255 -2.87 -4.64 19.23
N GLY A 256 -3.41 -3.70 18.45
CA GLY A 256 -4.84 -3.43 18.45
C GLY A 256 -5.66 -4.66 18.07
N LEU A 257 -5.30 -5.35 16.99
CA LEU A 257 -6.05 -6.53 16.52
C LEU A 257 -5.89 -7.74 17.45
N LEU A 258 -4.81 -7.83 18.24
CA LEU A 258 -4.68 -8.87 19.25
C LEU A 258 -5.74 -8.76 20.36
N ALA A 259 -6.28 -7.58 20.62
CA ALA A 259 -7.39 -7.39 21.56
C ALA A 259 -8.65 -8.18 21.17
N ILE A 260 -8.84 -8.43 19.88
CA ILE A 260 -9.99 -9.12 19.31
C ILE A 260 -9.64 -10.42 18.60
N ALA A 261 -8.45 -10.96 18.82
CA ALA A 261 -7.96 -12.14 18.11
C ALA A 261 -8.84 -13.40 18.32
N TYR A 262 -9.60 -13.45 19.41
CA TYR A 262 -10.51 -14.54 19.74
C TYR A 262 -12.00 -14.21 19.57
N VAL A 263 -12.33 -13.03 19.08
CA VAL A 263 -13.71 -12.64 18.80
C VAL A 263 -14.16 -13.33 17.50
N SER A 264 -15.29 -14.07 17.57
CA SER A 264 -15.79 -14.87 16.45
C SER A 264 -16.10 -14.05 15.20
N GLU A 265 -16.52 -12.80 15.37
CA GLU A 265 -16.83 -11.87 14.30
C GLU A 265 -15.60 -11.55 13.45
N LEU A 266 -14.39 -11.61 14.01
CA LEU A 266 -13.16 -11.33 13.28
C LEU A 266 -12.91 -12.34 12.16
N ALA A 267 -13.29 -13.61 12.35
CA ALA A 267 -13.10 -14.66 11.35
C ALA A 267 -13.82 -14.37 10.02
N SER A 268 -14.96 -13.68 10.09
CA SER A 268 -15.78 -13.30 8.93
C SER A 268 -15.63 -11.81 8.53
N ALA A 269 -14.87 -11.03 9.31
CA ALA A 269 -14.77 -9.60 9.09
C ALA A 269 -13.98 -9.25 7.83
N SER A 270 -14.58 -8.49 6.93
CA SER A 270 -13.87 -7.90 5.80
C SER A 270 -13.00 -6.70 6.21
N VAL A 271 -13.34 -6.04 7.33
CA VAL A 271 -12.64 -4.85 7.83
C VAL A 271 -12.32 -5.05 9.32
N PRO A 272 -11.26 -5.81 9.65
CA PRO A 272 -10.88 -6.11 11.04
C PRO A 272 -10.77 -4.90 11.96
N MET A 273 -10.26 -3.76 11.44
CA MET A 273 -10.15 -2.52 12.23
C MET A 273 -11.49 -1.97 12.69
N LEU A 274 -12.56 -2.16 11.93
CA LEU A 274 -13.90 -1.75 12.39
C LEU A 274 -14.40 -2.63 13.54
N VAL A 275 -14.16 -3.94 13.47
CA VAL A 275 -14.51 -4.87 14.55
C VAL A 275 -13.79 -4.48 15.83
N LEU A 276 -12.49 -4.17 15.77
CA LEU A 276 -11.72 -3.69 16.91
C LEU A 276 -12.36 -2.47 17.58
N VAL A 277 -12.69 -1.44 16.78
CA VAL A 277 -13.20 -0.18 17.31
C VAL A 277 -14.64 -0.29 17.78
N GLN A 278 -15.48 -1.10 17.11
CA GLN A 278 -16.88 -1.32 17.48
C GLN A 278 -17.01 -2.10 18.79
N ASN A 279 -16.08 -3.02 19.07
CA ASN A 279 -16.01 -3.78 20.32
C ASN A 279 -15.13 -3.10 21.39
N GLY A 280 -14.51 -1.97 21.06
CA GLY A 280 -13.57 -1.26 21.91
C GLY A 280 -14.15 -0.04 22.62
N VAL A 281 -13.25 0.74 23.19
CA VAL A 281 -13.58 1.97 23.94
C VAL A 281 -13.85 3.13 22.98
N GLY A 282 -14.88 3.92 23.30
CA GLY A 282 -15.21 5.11 22.53
C GLY A 282 -15.78 4.84 21.15
N SER A 283 -16.39 3.67 20.94
CA SER A 283 -16.90 3.22 19.65
C SER A 283 -17.79 4.25 18.92
N GLY A 284 -18.63 5.00 19.63
CA GLY A 284 -19.50 6.01 19.05
C GLY A 284 -18.76 7.15 18.35
N ILE A 285 -17.55 7.50 18.80
CA ILE A 285 -16.73 8.57 18.22
C ILE A 285 -15.62 7.98 17.34
N LEU A 286 -14.96 6.92 17.77
CA LEU A 286 -13.82 6.35 17.06
C LEU A 286 -14.22 5.58 15.79
N THR A 287 -15.41 4.96 15.76
CA THR A 287 -15.90 4.27 14.54
C THR A 287 -16.03 5.21 13.34
N PRO A 288 -16.69 6.37 13.42
CA PRO A 288 -16.71 7.33 12.32
C PRO A 288 -15.31 7.79 11.90
N ILE A 289 -14.42 8.03 12.86
CA ILE A 289 -13.04 8.50 12.59
C ILE A 289 -12.27 7.45 11.79
N ILE A 290 -12.20 6.22 12.29
CA ILE A 290 -11.46 5.16 11.60
C ILE A 290 -12.08 4.84 10.23
N SER A 291 -13.41 4.83 10.12
CA SER A 291 -14.09 4.60 8.86
C SER A 291 -13.74 5.66 7.81
N LEU A 292 -13.73 6.93 8.21
CA LEU A 292 -13.33 8.02 7.34
C LEU A 292 -11.86 7.86 6.89
N LEU A 293 -10.96 7.52 7.81
CA LEU A 293 -9.53 7.30 7.49
C LEU A 293 -9.35 6.12 6.52
N ILE A 294 -10.07 5.02 6.74
CA ILE A 294 -10.05 3.85 5.85
C ILE A 294 -10.52 4.23 4.45
N ILE A 295 -11.66 4.93 4.34
CA ILE A 295 -12.22 5.35 3.05
C ILE A 295 -11.29 6.35 2.34
N LEU A 296 -10.76 7.35 3.04
CA LEU A 296 -9.84 8.33 2.47
C LEU A 296 -8.53 7.68 2.00
N GLY A 297 -7.97 6.77 2.79
CA GLY A 297 -6.80 5.98 2.42
C GLY A 297 -7.04 5.12 1.18
N ALA A 298 -8.20 4.45 1.13
CA ALA A 298 -8.61 3.64 0.00
C ALA A 298 -8.79 4.49 -1.28
N ILE A 299 -9.51 5.60 -1.20
CA ILE A 299 -9.74 6.51 -2.33
C ILE A 299 -8.41 7.08 -2.84
N SER A 300 -7.54 7.56 -1.94
CA SER A 300 -6.24 8.10 -2.31
C SER A 300 -5.40 7.08 -3.07
N THR A 301 -5.34 5.84 -2.57
CA THR A 301 -4.63 4.75 -3.24
C THR A 301 -5.20 4.46 -4.63
N ALA A 302 -6.51 4.26 -4.75
CA ALA A 302 -7.15 3.94 -6.02
C ALA A 302 -6.96 5.06 -7.06
N VAL A 303 -7.17 6.32 -6.66
CA VAL A 303 -7.01 7.48 -7.55
C VAL A 303 -5.56 7.59 -8.04
N ASN A 304 -4.57 7.42 -7.16
CA ASN A 304 -3.16 7.48 -7.54
C ASN A 304 -2.78 6.36 -8.52
N MET A 305 -3.22 5.13 -8.24
CA MET A 305 -2.93 3.97 -9.10
C MET A 305 -3.60 4.08 -10.47
N ILE A 306 -4.90 4.41 -10.51
CA ILE A 306 -5.66 4.58 -11.76
C ILE A 306 -5.10 5.75 -12.57
N SER A 307 -4.84 6.89 -11.94
CA SER A 307 -4.29 8.07 -12.63
C SER A 307 -2.91 7.80 -13.22
N GLY A 308 -2.07 7.02 -12.52
CA GLY A 308 -0.74 6.65 -13.00
C GLY A 308 -0.81 5.86 -14.32
N ILE A 309 -1.63 4.80 -14.35
CA ILE A 309 -1.79 3.98 -15.56
C ILE A 309 -2.50 4.74 -16.68
N VAL A 310 -3.52 5.52 -16.37
CA VAL A 310 -4.26 6.34 -17.33
C VAL A 310 -3.34 7.34 -18.02
N THR A 311 -2.56 8.10 -17.25
CA THR A 311 -1.58 9.05 -17.79
C THR A 311 -0.61 8.36 -18.75
N ARG A 312 -0.15 7.17 -18.40
CA ARG A 312 0.73 6.38 -19.25
C ARG A 312 0.07 5.95 -20.55
N CYS A 313 -1.15 5.40 -20.50
CA CYS A 313 -1.90 4.99 -21.69
C CYS A 313 -2.20 6.17 -22.60
N VAL A 314 -2.63 7.29 -22.05
CA VAL A 314 -2.86 8.54 -22.80
C VAL A 314 -1.56 9.00 -23.48
N ASN A 315 -0.46 9.07 -22.76
CA ASN A 315 0.85 9.45 -23.31
C ASN A 315 1.32 8.50 -24.41
N ALA A 316 1.09 7.19 -24.27
CA ALA A 316 1.46 6.21 -25.28
C ALA A 316 0.67 6.39 -26.59
N VAL A 317 -0.62 6.71 -26.50
CA VAL A 317 -1.45 7.04 -27.66
C VAL A 317 -1.02 8.37 -28.27
N GLU A 318 -0.80 9.40 -27.48
CA GLU A 318 -0.46 10.74 -27.93
C GLU A 318 0.94 10.84 -28.57
N ARG A 319 1.87 10.00 -28.16
CA ARG A 319 3.20 9.89 -28.80
C ARG A 319 3.12 9.46 -30.28
N ARG A 320 2.06 8.75 -30.66
CA ARG A 320 1.81 8.30 -32.04
C ARG A 320 1.05 9.32 -32.91
N MET A 321 0.68 10.46 -32.32
CA MET A 321 -0.06 11.50 -33.02
C MET A 321 0.90 12.60 -33.49
N ASP A 322 0.81 13.00 -34.76
CA ASP A 322 1.72 13.99 -35.37
C ASP A 322 1.32 15.45 -35.09
N SER A 323 0.04 15.71 -34.74
CA SER A 323 -0.48 17.07 -34.58
C SER A 323 -0.65 17.44 -33.10
N PRO A 324 -0.03 18.54 -32.61
CA PRO A 324 -0.25 19.05 -31.25
C PRO A 324 -1.72 19.42 -30.97
N GLU A 325 -2.45 19.93 -31.97
CA GLU A 325 -3.86 20.29 -31.83
C GLU A 325 -4.74 19.07 -31.58
N LYS A 326 -4.53 17.96 -32.33
CA LYS A 326 -5.25 16.69 -32.11
C LYS A 326 -4.93 16.09 -30.74
N LYS A 327 -3.71 16.27 -30.23
CA LYS A 327 -3.34 15.86 -28.86
C LYS A 327 -4.17 16.62 -27.83
N SER A 328 -4.25 17.94 -27.93
CA SER A 328 -4.97 18.80 -27.00
C SER A 328 -6.49 18.58 -27.03
N GLN A 329 -7.10 18.61 -28.23
CA GLN A 329 -8.56 18.51 -28.39
C GLN A 329 -9.14 17.18 -27.90
N GLY A 330 -8.43 16.07 -28.02
CA GLY A 330 -8.91 14.74 -27.61
C GLY A 330 -8.41 14.28 -26.24
N HIS A 331 -7.59 15.05 -25.54
CA HIS A 331 -6.92 14.61 -24.30
C HIS A 331 -7.92 14.24 -23.21
N LEU A 332 -8.93 15.07 -22.94
CA LEU A 332 -9.94 14.78 -21.91
C LEU A 332 -10.75 13.53 -22.25
N GLY A 333 -11.14 13.34 -23.50
CA GLY A 333 -11.89 12.15 -23.92
C GLY A 333 -11.07 10.86 -23.75
N ARG A 334 -9.78 10.87 -24.16
CA ARG A 334 -8.87 9.74 -23.96
C ARG A 334 -8.67 9.43 -22.47
N ASN A 335 -8.47 10.48 -21.67
CA ASN A 335 -8.36 10.35 -20.22
C ASN A 335 -9.62 9.72 -19.61
N ALA A 336 -10.81 10.18 -20.01
CA ALA A 336 -12.07 9.63 -19.53
C ALA A 336 -12.27 8.16 -19.91
N ILE A 337 -11.94 7.78 -21.15
CA ILE A 337 -12.06 6.40 -21.63
C ILE A 337 -11.14 5.47 -20.84
N PHE A 338 -9.83 5.80 -20.70
CA PHE A 338 -8.92 4.97 -19.95
C PHE A 338 -9.27 4.94 -18.46
N THR A 339 -9.69 6.05 -17.86
CA THR A 339 -10.18 6.08 -16.48
C THR A 339 -11.37 5.15 -16.29
N ALA A 340 -12.33 5.16 -17.21
CA ALA A 340 -13.50 4.27 -17.17
C ALA A 340 -13.07 2.79 -17.26
N ILE A 341 -12.17 2.45 -18.18
CA ILE A 341 -11.68 1.08 -18.37
C ILE A 341 -10.99 0.57 -17.08
N PHE A 342 -10.05 1.32 -16.53
CA PHE A 342 -9.30 0.87 -15.34
C PHE A 342 -10.15 0.90 -14.08
N THR A 343 -11.09 1.85 -13.94
CA THR A 343 -12.07 1.85 -12.86
C THR A 343 -12.97 0.62 -12.94
N PHE A 344 -13.48 0.28 -14.13
CA PHE A 344 -14.30 -0.91 -14.33
C PHE A 344 -13.52 -2.21 -14.04
N LEU A 345 -12.28 -2.32 -14.49
CA LEU A 345 -11.43 -3.49 -14.20
C LEU A 345 -11.18 -3.65 -12.70
N ALA A 346 -10.83 -2.55 -12.01
CA ALA A 346 -10.63 -2.56 -10.56
C ALA A 346 -11.93 -2.92 -9.82
N PHE A 347 -13.07 -2.37 -10.23
CA PHE A 347 -14.39 -2.71 -9.71
C PHE A 347 -14.71 -4.20 -9.89
N ALA A 348 -14.48 -4.76 -11.09
CA ALA A 348 -14.76 -6.16 -11.37
C ALA A 348 -13.90 -7.10 -10.50
N ILE A 349 -12.62 -6.78 -10.31
CA ILE A 349 -11.73 -7.55 -9.41
C ILE A 349 -12.19 -7.40 -7.95
N ALA A 350 -12.63 -6.22 -7.54
CA ALA A 350 -13.11 -5.97 -6.18
C ALA A 350 -14.35 -6.81 -5.81
N GLN A 351 -15.15 -7.27 -6.79
CA GLN A 351 -16.31 -8.13 -6.54
C GLN A 351 -15.94 -9.49 -5.93
N PHE A 352 -14.69 -9.93 -6.03
CA PHE A 352 -14.21 -11.12 -5.32
C PHE A 352 -14.08 -10.92 -3.79
N GLY A 353 -14.29 -9.71 -3.30
CA GLY A 353 -14.22 -9.33 -1.89
C GLY A 353 -12.80 -9.02 -1.42
N LEU A 354 -12.71 -8.17 -0.36
CA LEU A 354 -11.44 -7.63 0.13
C LEU A 354 -10.46 -8.73 0.54
N MET A 355 -10.89 -9.70 1.34
CA MET A 355 -10.00 -10.76 1.85
C MET A 355 -9.45 -11.65 0.71
N THR A 356 -10.24 -11.91 -0.33
CA THR A 356 -9.76 -12.67 -1.51
C THR A 356 -8.71 -11.88 -2.29
N VAL A 357 -8.94 -10.60 -2.52
CA VAL A 357 -7.98 -9.72 -3.21
C VAL A 357 -6.68 -9.62 -2.41
N VAL A 358 -6.78 -9.46 -1.08
CA VAL A 358 -5.61 -9.39 -0.19
C VAL A 358 -4.86 -10.73 -0.18
N LYS A 359 -5.55 -11.87 -0.04
CA LYS A 359 -4.91 -13.19 0.02
C LYS A 359 -4.29 -13.61 -1.31
N LYS A 360 -5.06 -13.55 -2.39
CA LYS A 360 -4.64 -14.08 -3.70
C LYS A 360 -3.99 -13.04 -4.59
N GLY A 361 -4.59 -11.85 -4.70
CA GLY A 361 -4.09 -10.78 -5.57
C GLY A 361 -2.70 -10.32 -5.18
N TYR A 362 -2.49 -10.03 -3.89
CA TYR A 362 -1.18 -9.63 -3.41
C TYR A 362 -0.16 -10.78 -3.39
N ALA A 363 -0.59 -12.04 -3.25
CA ALA A 363 0.32 -13.17 -3.41
C ALA A 363 0.90 -13.24 -4.84
N TYR A 364 0.06 -13.12 -5.86
CA TYR A 364 0.53 -13.07 -7.26
C TYR A 364 1.44 -11.87 -7.52
N LEU A 365 1.13 -10.72 -6.95
CA LEU A 365 2.01 -9.55 -7.00
C LEU A 365 3.36 -9.83 -6.34
N GLY A 366 3.35 -10.50 -5.18
CA GLY A 366 4.56 -10.89 -4.46
C GLY A 366 5.46 -11.82 -5.29
N TYR A 367 4.89 -12.82 -5.96
CA TYR A 367 5.67 -13.70 -6.84
C TYR A 367 6.24 -12.96 -8.05
N ALA A 368 5.47 -12.06 -8.64
CA ALA A 368 5.96 -11.22 -9.74
C ALA A 368 7.10 -10.30 -9.27
N ALA A 369 6.97 -9.66 -8.12
CA ALA A 369 8.00 -8.79 -7.55
C ALA A 369 9.25 -9.55 -7.09
N PHE A 370 9.11 -10.78 -6.60
CA PHE A 370 10.25 -11.66 -6.32
C PHE A 370 11.13 -11.83 -7.56
N ILE A 371 10.51 -12.19 -8.71
CA ILE A 371 11.24 -12.43 -9.95
C ILE A 371 11.79 -11.14 -10.56
N THR A 372 10.99 -10.06 -10.54
CA THR A 372 11.32 -8.84 -11.29
C THR A 372 12.09 -7.79 -10.48
N LEU A 373 12.05 -7.85 -9.16
CA LEU A 373 12.72 -6.87 -8.30
C LEU A 373 13.69 -7.51 -7.32
N PHE A 374 13.21 -8.42 -6.47
CA PHE A 374 14.04 -8.99 -5.41
C PHE A 374 15.28 -9.68 -5.98
N VAL A 375 15.09 -10.66 -6.88
CA VAL A 375 16.21 -11.41 -7.49
C VAL A 375 17.16 -10.48 -8.24
N PRO A 376 16.71 -9.58 -9.13
CA PRO A 376 17.60 -8.63 -9.79
C PRO A 376 18.35 -7.69 -8.87
N PHE A 377 17.73 -7.19 -7.80
CA PHE A 377 18.41 -6.35 -6.82
C PHE A 377 19.54 -7.11 -6.11
N VAL A 378 19.28 -8.34 -5.67
CA VAL A 378 20.28 -9.19 -5.02
C VAL A 378 21.40 -9.53 -6.00
N VAL A 379 21.08 -9.94 -7.22
CA VAL A 379 22.08 -10.27 -8.25
C VAL A 379 22.95 -9.05 -8.58
N HIS A 380 22.33 -7.88 -8.76
CA HIS A 380 23.05 -6.64 -9.03
C HIS A 380 23.95 -6.24 -7.84
N ALA A 381 23.42 -6.32 -6.61
CA ALA A 381 24.20 -6.00 -5.40
C ALA A 381 25.44 -6.90 -5.26
N VAL A 382 25.28 -8.21 -5.51
CA VAL A 382 26.38 -9.18 -5.43
C VAL A 382 27.38 -8.98 -6.57
N ALA A 383 26.89 -8.82 -7.81
CA ALA A 383 27.73 -8.65 -8.99
C ALA A 383 28.58 -7.38 -8.94
N THR A 384 28.02 -6.28 -8.46
CA THR A 384 28.68 -4.97 -8.38
C THR A 384 29.40 -4.76 -7.03
N LYS A 385 29.23 -5.71 -6.08
CA LYS A 385 29.70 -5.55 -4.68
C LYS A 385 29.18 -4.26 -4.03
N GLY A 386 27.97 -3.81 -4.42
CA GLY A 386 27.36 -2.59 -3.95
C GLY A 386 28.03 -1.29 -4.41
N LYS A 387 28.92 -1.33 -5.39
CA LYS A 387 29.64 -0.12 -5.87
C LYS A 387 28.81 0.77 -6.80
N GLU A 388 27.72 0.26 -7.32
CA GLU A 388 26.86 0.98 -8.28
C GLU A 388 25.60 1.60 -7.65
N ILE A 389 25.54 1.63 -6.32
CA ILE A 389 24.45 2.29 -5.56
C ILE A 389 25.01 3.40 -4.68
#